data_b5bcd07d12a44865eaad1494bdb815ca
#
_entry.id   b5bcd07d12a44865eaad1494bdb815ca
#
_cell.length_a   1.000
_cell.length_b   1.000
_cell.length_c   1.000
_cell.angle_alpha   90.00
_cell.angle_beta   90.00
_cell.angle_gamma   90.00
#
_symmetry.space_group_name_H-M   'P 1'
#
loop_
_entity.id
_entity.type
_entity.pdbx_description
1 polymer ?
#
loop_
_entity_poly.entity_id
_entity_poly.type
_entity_poly.pdbx_seq_one_letter_code
_entity_poly.pdbx_strand_id
1 'polypeptide(L)'
;PWVLEAIALVLRHSNVYMDFSTCESKLMGQNYIQAANEYITDKVVFASANPFVEVHKAVEKYQRLDLTEECRRKLFYENGMKLLGLSSL
;
A
#
# COMPACT_ATOMS: atom_id res chain seq x y z
N PRO A 1 2.13 16.57 3.94
CA PRO A 1 2.39 17.01 5.31
C PRO A 1 1.67 16.17 6.37
N TRP A 2 0.71 15.33 5.95
CA TRP A 2 -0.12 14.55 6.89
C TRP A 2 0.27 13.08 6.96
N VAL A 3 1.49 12.74 6.56
CA VAL A 3 1.94 11.35 6.43
C VAL A 3 1.88 10.60 7.76
N LEU A 4 2.43 11.19 8.81
CA LEU A 4 2.47 10.53 10.11
C LEU A 4 1.08 10.37 10.72
N GLU A 5 0.23 11.36 10.54
CA GLU A 5 -1.16 11.31 11.01
C GLU A 5 -1.94 10.22 10.29
N ALA A 6 -1.76 10.11 8.98
CA ALA A 6 -2.41 9.07 8.20
C ALA A 6 -1.97 7.67 8.65
N ILE A 7 -0.67 7.49 8.84
CA ILE A 7 -0.13 6.21 9.31
C ILE A 7 -0.68 5.87 10.70
N ALA A 8 -0.75 6.85 11.59
CA ALA A 8 -1.28 6.64 12.94
C ALA A 8 -2.75 6.21 12.91
N LEU A 9 -3.55 6.78 12.03
CA LEU A 9 -4.95 6.39 11.87
C LEU A 9 -5.08 4.93 11.46
N VAL A 10 -4.28 4.51 10.47
CA VAL A 10 -4.32 3.13 9.99
C VAL A 10 -3.89 2.17 11.09
N LEU A 11 -2.87 2.54 11.85
CA LEU A 11 -2.37 1.73 12.96
C LEU A 11 -3.42 1.54 14.06
N ARG A 12 -4.13 2.60 14.40
CA ARG A 12 -5.03 2.61 15.55
C ARG A 12 -6.37 1.94 15.29
N HIS A 13 -6.84 1.94 14.07
CA HIS A 13 -8.20 1.50 13.75
C HIS A 13 -8.18 0.26 12.85
N SER A 14 -8.72 -0.83 13.37
CA SER A 14 -8.71 -2.10 12.66
C SER A 14 -9.48 -2.07 11.34
N ASN A 15 -10.41 -1.16 11.20
CA ASN A 15 -11.24 -1.06 9.99
C ASN A 15 -10.74 -0.02 8.98
N VAL A 16 -9.55 0.54 9.19
CA VAL A 16 -8.97 1.55 8.28
C VAL A 16 -7.81 0.93 7.53
N TYR A 17 -7.83 1.04 6.21
CA TYR A 17 -6.79 0.58 5.31
C TYR A 17 -6.22 1.76 4.54
N MET A 18 -5.02 1.61 4.01
CA MET A 18 -4.37 2.66 3.23
C MET A 18 -4.21 2.23 1.78
N ASP A 19 -4.78 3.02 0.89
CA ASP A 19 -4.63 2.85 -0.55
C ASP A 19 -3.31 3.50 -0.98
N PHE A 20 -2.42 2.71 -1.55
CA PHE A 20 -1.11 3.16 -2.00
C PHE A 20 -1.10 3.62 -3.45
N SER A 21 -2.14 4.28 -3.90
CA SER A 21 -2.11 4.89 -5.23
C SER A 21 -1.23 6.14 -5.21
N THR A 22 -0.45 6.35 -6.26
CA THR A 22 0.40 7.53 -6.44
C THR A 22 1.43 7.79 -5.33
N CYS A 23 1.89 6.74 -4.65
CA CYS A 23 2.85 6.85 -3.55
C CYS A 23 4.32 6.74 -3.99
N GLU A 24 4.62 6.92 -5.26
CA GLU A 24 5.98 6.78 -5.76
C GLU A 24 6.85 8.03 -5.59
N SER A 25 6.35 9.07 -4.94
CA SER A 25 7.13 10.29 -4.70
C SER A 25 8.28 10.02 -3.74
N LYS A 26 9.49 10.42 -4.14
CA LYS A 26 10.68 10.22 -3.31
C LYS A 26 10.60 10.95 -1.97
N LEU A 27 9.94 12.09 -1.95
CA LEU A 27 9.87 12.91 -0.73
C LEU A 27 8.89 12.39 0.30
N MET A 28 7.71 11.95 -0.16
CA MET A 28 6.66 11.48 0.76
C MET A 28 6.56 9.98 0.83
N GLY A 29 6.99 9.31 -0.24
CA GLY A 29 6.85 7.87 -0.35
C GLY A 29 7.68 7.07 0.64
N GLN A 30 8.84 7.59 1.04
CA GLN A 30 9.73 6.84 1.94
C GLN A 30 9.11 6.55 3.29
N ASN A 31 8.39 7.49 3.86
CA ASN A 31 7.72 7.27 5.13
C ASN A 31 6.61 6.22 5.01
N TYR A 32 5.88 6.26 3.90
CA TYR A 32 4.84 5.26 3.65
C TYR A 32 5.45 3.88 3.40
N ILE A 33 6.57 3.81 2.69
CA ILE A 33 7.26 2.55 2.42
C ILE A 33 7.76 1.93 3.73
N GLN A 34 8.38 2.72 4.58
CA GLN A 34 8.84 2.24 5.88
C GLN A 34 7.66 1.73 6.72
N ALA A 35 6.58 2.49 6.78
CA ALA A 35 5.40 2.09 7.53
C ALA A 35 4.81 0.79 6.98
N ALA A 36 4.72 0.67 5.66
CA ALA A 36 4.21 -0.54 5.03
C ALA A 36 5.06 -1.76 5.37
N ASN A 37 6.38 -1.61 5.38
CA ASN A 37 7.28 -2.71 5.71
C ASN A 37 7.22 -3.13 7.17
N GLU A 38 7.02 -2.18 8.08
CA GLU A 38 7.23 -2.41 9.51
C GLU A 38 5.97 -2.39 10.36
N TYR A 39 5.00 -1.53 10.04
CA TYR A 39 3.89 -1.26 10.95
C TYR A 39 2.52 -1.59 10.41
N ILE A 40 2.26 -1.28 9.13
CA ILE A 40 0.93 -1.41 8.55
C ILE A 40 0.91 -2.38 7.37
N THR A 41 1.77 -3.37 7.40
CA THR A 41 1.94 -4.35 6.32
C THR A 41 0.63 -5.02 5.93
N ASP A 42 -0.24 -5.29 6.89
CA ASP A 42 -1.52 -5.97 6.65
C ASP A 42 -2.63 -5.04 6.18
N LYS A 43 -2.36 -3.74 6.10
CA LYS A 43 -3.40 -2.74 5.88
C LYS A 43 -3.16 -1.85 4.68
N VAL A 44 -2.19 -2.17 3.85
CA VAL A 44 -1.91 -1.43 2.62
C VAL A 44 -2.45 -2.19 1.43
N VAL A 45 -3.06 -1.46 0.49
CA VAL A 45 -3.59 -2.06 -0.73
C VAL A 45 -3.10 -1.26 -1.93
N PHE A 46 -2.90 -1.95 -3.05
CA PHE A 46 -2.43 -1.35 -4.29
C PHE A 46 -3.57 -0.76 -5.09
N ALA A 47 -3.32 0.39 -5.70
CA ALA A 47 -4.18 0.95 -6.71
C ALA A 47 -3.34 1.79 -7.68
N SER A 48 -3.80 1.94 -8.89
CA SER A 48 -3.04 2.60 -9.95
C SER A 48 -3.43 4.06 -10.18
N ALA A 49 -4.60 4.44 -9.74
CA ALA A 49 -5.21 5.73 -10.09
C ALA A 49 -5.51 5.82 -11.60
N ASN A 50 -5.86 4.70 -12.23
CA ASN A 50 -6.30 4.68 -13.62
C ASN A 50 -7.52 5.60 -13.80
N PRO A 51 -7.64 6.42 -14.86
CA PRO A 51 -6.83 6.41 -16.07
C PRO A 51 -5.62 7.35 -16.05
N PHE A 52 -5.34 8.01 -14.94
CA PHE A 52 -4.19 8.93 -14.87
C PHE A 52 -2.86 8.19 -15.01
N VAL A 53 -2.80 6.97 -14.45
CA VAL A 53 -1.66 6.07 -14.60
C VAL A 53 -2.19 4.72 -15.08
N GLU A 54 -1.61 4.18 -16.14
CA GLU A 54 -1.99 2.86 -16.62
C GLU A 54 -1.62 1.80 -15.60
N VAL A 55 -2.48 0.79 -15.45
CA VAL A 55 -2.31 -0.24 -14.41
C VAL A 55 -0.96 -0.93 -14.51
N HIS A 56 -0.56 -1.38 -15.70
CA HIS A 56 0.72 -2.10 -15.85
C HIS A 56 1.92 -1.21 -15.53
N LYS A 57 1.84 0.08 -15.82
CA LYS A 57 2.91 1.01 -15.48
C LYS A 57 3.01 1.22 -13.97
N ALA A 58 1.87 1.30 -13.30
CA ALA A 58 1.82 1.40 -11.85
C ALA A 58 2.40 0.14 -11.21
N VAL A 59 2.04 -1.04 -11.71
CA VAL A 59 2.58 -2.30 -11.21
C VAL A 59 4.11 -2.32 -11.33
N GLU A 60 4.63 -1.94 -12.49
CA GLU A 60 6.08 -1.89 -12.70
C GLU A 60 6.77 -0.95 -11.72
N LYS A 61 6.22 0.24 -11.51
CA LYS A 61 6.79 1.20 -10.58
C LYS A 61 6.77 0.67 -9.14
N TYR A 62 5.67 0.09 -8.73
CA TYR A 62 5.52 -0.39 -7.36
C TYR A 62 6.37 -1.62 -7.09
N GLN A 63 6.67 -2.43 -8.11
CA GLN A 63 7.59 -3.54 -7.96
C GLN A 63 9.02 -3.08 -7.71
N ARG A 64 9.34 -1.85 -8.08
CA ARG A 64 10.67 -1.26 -7.84
C ARG A 64 10.79 -0.55 -6.50
N LEU A 65 9.71 -0.41 -5.76
CA LEU A 65 9.75 0.20 -4.44
C LEU A 65 10.51 -0.71 -3.48
N ASP A 66 11.13 -0.09 -2.48
CA ASP A 66 11.91 -0.81 -1.48
C ASP A 66 11.01 -1.46 -0.44
N LEU A 67 10.19 -2.38 -0.89
CA LEU A 67 9.26 -3.13 -0.05
C LEU A 67 9.83 -4.53 0.20
N THR A 68 9.56 -5.06 1.41
CA THR A 68 9.90 -6.45 1.69
C THR A 68 9.04 -7.37 0.81
N GLU A 69 9.49 -8.60 0.61
CA GLU A 69 8.72 -9.57 -0.18
C GLU A 69 7.35 -9.83 0.43
N GLU A 70 7.28 -9.91 1.75
CA GLU A 70 6.02 -10.08 2.46
C GLU A 70 5.09 -8.90 2.21
N CYS A 71 5.60 -7.68 2.34
CA CYS A 71 4.80 -6.48 2.13
C CYS A 71 4.33 -6.38 0.68
N ARG A 72 5.20 -6.70 -0.28
CA ARG A 72 4.85 -6.65 -1.70
C ARG A 72 3.70 -7.61 -2.02
N ARG A 73 3.78 -8.83 -1.51
CA ARG A 73 2.73 -9.84 -1.72
C ARG A 73 1.40 -9.37 -1.11
N LYS A 74 1.45 -8.82 0.08
CA LYS A 74 0.25 -8.35 0.77
C LYS A 74 -0.34 -7.12 0.09
N LEU A 75 0.50 -6.18 -0.31
CA LEU A 75 0.06 -4.98 -1.01
C LEU A 75 -0.66 -5.31 -2.31
N PHE A 76 -0.08 -6.18 -3.13
CA PHE A 76 -0.63 -6.47 -4.45
C PHE A 76 -1.79 -7.45 -4.44
N TYR A 77 -1.92 -8.28 -3.41
CA TYR A 77 -2.89 -9.36 -3.47
C TYR A 77 -3.59 -9.66 -2.15
N GLU A 78 -2.84 -10.03 -1.11
CA GLU A 78 -3.45 -10.64 0.08
C GLU A 78 -4.33 -9.68 0.87
N ASN A 79 -3.91 -8.43 1.03
CA ASN A 79 -4.69 -7.46 1.78
C ASN A 79 -6.00 -7.11 1.08
N GLY A 80 -5.96 -6.99 -0.25
CA GLY A 80 -7.16 -6.75 -1.03
C GLY A 80 -8.17 -7.87 -0.92
N MET A 81 -7.69 -9.12 -0.97
CA MET A 81 -8.53 -10.29 -0.81
C MET A 81 -9.24 -10.27 0.55
N LYS A 82 -8.49 -9.96 1.60
CA LYS A 82 -9.01 -9.87 2.95
C LYS A 82 -10.05 -8.76 3.09
N LEU A 83 -9.71 -7.58 2.56
CA LEU A 83 -10.59 -6.41 2.63
C LEU A 83 -11.92 -6.67 1.94
N LEU A 84 -11.90 -7.38 0.84
CA LEU A 84 -13.11 -7.70 0.07
C LEU A 84 -13.84 -8.93 0.61
N GLY A 85 -13.33 -9.55 1.67
CA GLY A 85 -13.95 -10.72 2.25
C GLY A 85 -13.81 -11.97 1.40
N LEU A 86 -12.85 -12.01 0.47
CA LEU A 86 -12.61 -13.16 -0.37
C LEU A 86 -11.62 -14.10 0.31
N SER A 87 -11.91 -15.39 0.27
CA SER A 87 -10.96 -16.36 0.78
C SER A 87 -9.87 -16.61 -0.26
N SER A 88 -8.65 -16.81 0.21
CA SER A 88 -7.57 -17.20 -0.70
C SER A 88 -7.84 -18.61 -1.21
N LEU A 89 -7.66 -18.79 -2.48
CA LEU A 89 -7.84 -20.10 -3.11
C LEU A 89 -6.55 -20.90 -3.06
#